data_9c06b3e07b4c981c23982023fef1e5b1
#
_entry.id   9c06b3e07b4c981c23982023fef1e5b1
#
_cell.length_a   1.000
_cell.length_b   1.000
_cell.length_c   1.000
_cell.angle_alpha   90.00
_cell.angle_beta   90.00
_cell.angle_gamma   90.00
#
_symmetry.space_group_name_H-M   'P 1'
#
loop_
_entity.id
_entity.type
_entity.pdbx_description
1 polymer ?
#
loop_
_entity_poly.entity_id
_entity_poly.type
_entity_poly.pdbx_seq_one_letter_code
_entity_poly.pdbx_strand_id
1 'polypeptide(L)'
;MNDRSPGTAWLSTDIVMEAGDWSDVGTADDLDTLVIAAATALADKLPPPSNGPCVAAIVFETDAGVRALNKTYRGIDKPTNVLSFPAPPPPADIVFADDEPLPLGDVIFALDTVRREAADLGIPVKHHLQHRVVHGLLHLLGHDHMTEPEAEAMERLEADILARLGVPDPYAESEPPPP
;
A
#
# COMPACT_ATOMS: atom_id res chain seq x y z
N MET A 1 5.60 -30.98 -7.51
CA MET A 1 4.21 -30.98 -7.00
C MET A 1 4.27 -30.26 -5.65
N ASN A 2 4.19 -28.92 -5.67
CA ASN A 2 4.21 -28.11 -4.44
C ASN A 2 2.77 -28.01 -3.93
N ASP A 3 2.49 -28.87 -2.96
CA ASP A 3 1.31 -28.76 -2.12
C ASP A 3 1.49 -27.54 -1.21
N ARG A 4 1.14 -26.35 -1.68
CA ARG A 4 0.96 -25.18 -0.81
C ARG A 4 -0.36 -25.38 -0.09
N SER A 5 -0.27 -25.70 1.20
CA SER A 5 -1.44 -25.65 2.09
C SER A 5 -2.20 -24.35 1.85
N PRO A 6 -3.53 -24.37 1.72
CA PRO A 6 -4.31 -23.16 1.56
C PRO A 6 -4.23 -22.34 2.85
N GLY A 7 -3.53 -21.21 2.84
CA GLY A 7 -3.57 -20.32 3.99
C GLY A 7 -2.36 -19.43 4.27
N THR A 8 -1.26 -19.53 3.54
CA THR A 8 -0.13 -18.60 3.76
C THR A 8 -0.04 -17.65 2.57
N ALA A 9 -0.51 -16.41 2.75
CA ALA A 9 -0.29 -15.36 1.77
C ALA A 9 1.22 -15.21 1.53
N TRP A 10 1.63 -15.11 0.26
CA TRP A 10 3.04 -14.92 -0.10
C TRP A 10 3.59 -13.55 0.32
N LEU A 11 2.72 -12.59 0.65
CA LEU A 11 3.06 -11.24 1.09
C LEU A 11 2.75 -11.06 2.56
N SER A 12 3.76 -10.70 3.33
CA SER A 12 3.64 -10.22 4.71
C SER A 12 3.98 -8.73 4.80
N THR A 13 3.60 -8.11 5.90
CA THR A 13 3.86 -6.69 6.16
C THR A 13 4.46 -6.50 7.55
N ASP A 14 5.48 -5.66 7.63
CA ASP A 14 6.04 -5.16 8.88
C ASP A 14 5.55 -3.73 9.09
N ILE A 15 4.87 -3.46 10.20
CA ILE A 15 4.28 -2.16 10.48
C ILE A 15 5.16 -1.39 11.45
N VAL A 16 5.46 -0.16 11.09
CA VAL A 16 6.27 0.77 11.87
C VAL A 16 5.48 2.03 12.16
N MET A 17 5.19 2.29 13.42
CA MET A 17 4.63 3.55 13.91
C MET A 17 5.77 4.51 14.22
N GLU A 18 6.23 5.24 13.21
CA GLU A 18 7.39 6.13 13.38
C GLU A 18 7.00 7.41 14.13
N ALA A 19 5.95 8.07 13.72
CA ALA A 19 5.45 9.27 14.36
C ALA A 19 3.98 9.57 14.04
N GLY A 20 3.39 10.49 14.79
CA GLY A 20 2.04 10.95 14.62
C GLY A 20 1.03 10.23 15.52
N ASP A 21 -0.10 10.87 15.76
CA ASP A 21 -1.22 10.29 16.49
C ASP A 21 -2.27 9.75 15.51
N TRP A 22 -2.22 8.46 15.26
CA TRP A 22 -3.14 7.73 14.38
C TRP A 22 -4.38 7.19 15.09
N SER A 23 -4.59 7.55 16.36
CA SER A 23 -5.65 6.97 17.21
C SER A 23 -7.07 7.23 16.71
N ASP A 24 -7.31 8.28 15.95
CA ASP A 24 -8.60 8.56 15.30
C ASP A 24 -8.86 7.68 14.07
N VAL A 25 -7.81 7.14 13.47
CA VAL A 25 -7.92 6.15 12.40
C VAL A 25 -8.19 4.76 12.98
N GLY A 26 -7.53 4.44 14.09
CA GLY A 26 -7.70 3.18 14.82
C GLY A 26 -6.58 2.96 15.84
N THR A 27 -6.73 1.91 16.62
CA THR A 27 -5.64 1.42 17.48
C THR A 27 -4.51 0.83 16.61
N ALA A 28 -3.35 0.55 17.19
CA ALA A 28 -2.27 -0.13 16.49
C ALA A 28 -2.75 -1.49 15.91
N ASP A 29 -3.54 -2.25 16.68
CA ASP A 29 -4.12 -3.52 16.23
C ASP A 29 -5.13 -3.34 15.09
N ASP A 30 -5.89 -2.23 15.08
CA ASP A 30 -6.80 -1.91 13.97
C ASP A 30 -6.03 -1.59 12.69
N LEU A 31 -4.93 -0.83 12.79
CA LEU A 31 -4.06 -0.50 11.67
C LEU A 31 -3.35 -1.75 11.12
N ASP A 32 -2.85 -2.61 12.00
CA ASP A 32 -2.31 -3.92 11.65
C ASP A 32 -3.32 -4.75 10.85
N THR A 33 -4.52 -4.89 11.39
CA THR A 33 -5.62 -5.64 10.75
C THR A 33 -5.95 -5.07 9.38
N LEU A 34 -6.03 -3.75 9.25
CA LEU A 34 -6.32 -3.06 8.00
C LEU A 34 -5.24 -3.32 6.95
N VAL A 35 -3.98 -3.22 7.34
CA VAL A 35 -2.83 -3.44 6.43
C VAL A 35 -2.72 -4.90 6.03
N ILE A 36 -2.83 -5.82 6.97
CA ILE A 36 -2.79 -7.28 6.70
C ILE A 36 -3.93 -7.68 5.75
N ALA A 37 -5.14 -7.15 5.95
CA ALA A 37 -6.25 -7.42 5.06
C ALA A 37 -5.98 -6.93 3.63
N ALA A 38 -5.41 -5.74 3.48
CA ALA A 38 -5.03 -5.19 2.17
C ALA A 38 -3.96 -6.05 1.48
N ALA A 39 -2.91 -6.43 2.20
CA ALA A 39 -1.84 -7.28 1.68
C ALA A 39 -2.36 -8.67 1.28
N THR A 40 -3.26 -9.25 2.08
CA THR A 40 -3.89 -10.55 1.78
C THR A 40 -4.75 -10.47 0.53
N ALA A 41 -5.62 -9.47 0.43
CA ALA A 41 -6.48 -9.29 -0.75
C ALA A 41 -5.67 -9.07 -2.03
N LEU A 42 -4.53 -8.36 -1.94
CA LEU A 42 -3.61 -8.19 -3.04
C LEU A 42 -2.92 -9.50 -3.41
N ALA A 43 -2.43 -10.25 -2.43
CA ALA A 43 -1.75 -11.52 -2.64
C ALA A 43 -2.67 -12.61 -3.22
N ASP A 44 -3.96 -12.55 -2.92
CA ASP A 44 -4.98 -13.43 -3.53
C ASP A 44 -5.25 -13.09 -5.00
N LYS A 45 -5.02 -11.83 -5.38
CA LYS A 45 -5.28 -11.35 -6.74
C LYS A 45 -4.06 -11.51 -7.66
N LEU A 46 -2.85 -11.36 -7.11
CA LEU A 46 -1.61 -11.33 -7.87
C LEU A 46 -0.69 -12.50 -7.53
N PRO A 47 0.05 -13.02 -8.50
CA PRO A 47 1.10 -13.99 -8.21
C PRO A 47 2.28 -13.32 -7.49
N PRO A 48 3.05 -14.08 -6.70
CA PRO A 48 4.26 -13.56 -6.08
C PRO A 48 5.31 -13.21 -7.15
N PRO A 49 6.11 -12.15 -6.91
CA PRO A 49 7.19 -11.77 -7.81
C PRO A 49 8.41 -12.71 -7.75
N SER A 50 8.43 -13.60 -6.77
CA SER A 50 9.48 -14.60 -6.54
C SER A 50 8.89 -15.96 -6.15
N ASN A 51 9.72 -16.97 -6.09
CA ASN A 51 9.29 -18.32 -5.64
C ASN A 51 9.09 -18.45 -4.13
N GLY A 52 9.57 -17.46 -3.35
CA GLY A 52 9.49 -17.42 -1.89
C GLY A 52 8.50 -16.40 -1.34
N PRO A 53 8.42 -16.30 -0.01
CA PRO A 53 7.66 -15.25 0.65
C PRO A 53 8.26 -13.87 0.39
N CYS A 54 7.44 -12.83 0.52
CA CYS A 54 7.85 -11.44 0.38
C CYS A 54 7.40 -10.64 1.60
N VAL A 55 8.10 -9.54 1.89
CA VAL A 55 7.76 -8.63 2.98
C VAL A 55 7.83 -7.18 2.50
N ALA A 56 6.85 -6.38 2.90
CA ALA A 56 6.85 -4.92 2.70
C ALA A 56 6.79 -4.21 4.05
N ALA A 57 7.58 -3.15 4.22
CA ALA A 57 7.47 -2.29 5.39
C ALA A 57 6.39 -1.23 5.15
N ILE A 58 5.50 -1.07 6.13
CA ILE A 58 4.44 -0.08 6.13
C ILE A 58 4.70 0.89 7.28
N VAL A 59 5.00 2.13 6.93
CA VAL A 59 5.44 3.15 7.89
C VAL A 59 4.38 4.24 8.03
N PHE A 60 3.96 4.48 9.25
CA PHE A 60 3.04 5.56 9.60
C PHE A 60 3.82 6.74 10.17
N GLU A 61 3.74 7.88 9.49
CA GLU A 61 4.57 9.05 9.74
C GLU A 61 3.74 10.35 9.72
N THR A 62 4.31 11.42 10.18
CA THR A 62 3.74 12.78 10.06
C THR A 62 3.98 13.37 8.68
N ASP A 63 3.21 14.41 8.33
CA ASP A 63 3.44 15.18 7.11
C ASP A 63 4.85 15.80 7.07
N ALA A 64 5.38 16.21 8.22
CA ALA A 64 6.73 16.77 8.31
C ALA A 64 7.81 15.72 7.99
N GLY A 65 7.66 14.50 8.51
CA GLY A 65 8.57 13.39 8.22
C GLY A 65 8.52 12.99 6.75
N VAL A 66 7.31 12.84 6.17
CA VAL A 66 7.15 12.54 4.75
C VAL A 66 7.69 13.66 3.86
N ARG A 67 7.48 14.93 4.22
CA ARG A 67 8.07 16.08 3.51
C ARG A 67 9.60 16.01 3.49
N ALA A 68 10.23 15.69 4.62
CA ALA A 68 11.68 15.54 4.72
C ALA A 68 12.21 14.42 3.81
N LEU A 69 11.54 13.26 3.80
CA LEU A 69 11.85 12.14 2.91
C LEU A 69 11.66 12.50 1.43
N ASN A 70 10.55 13.15 1.09
CA ASN A 70 10.25 13.58 -0.27
C ASN A 70 11.30 14.58 -0.79
N LYS A 71 11.73 15.51 0.07
CA LYS A 71 12.80 16.46 -0.24
C LYS A 71 14.14 15.75 -0.46
N THR A 72 14.50 14.84 0.43
CA THR A 72 15.79 14.13 0.37
C THR A 72 15.90 13.21 -0.83
N TYR A 73 14.86 12.42 -1.12
CA TYR A 73 14.93 11.36 -2.13
C TYR A 73 14.36 11.74 -3.49
N ARG A 74 13.48 12.75 -3.56
CA ARG A 74 12.83 13.19 -4.81
C ARG A 74 13.07 14.65 -5.15
N GLY A 75 13.71 15.41 -4.27
CA GLY A 75 13.94 16.85 -4.45
C GLY A 75 12.68 17.72 -4.32
N ILE A 76 11.58 17.17 -3.81
CA ILE A 76 10.28 17.85 -3.69
C ILE A 76 10.05 18.25 -2.23
N ASP A 77 10.08 19.53 -1.94
CA ASP A 77 9.90 20.07 -0.58
C ASP A 77 8.40 20.26 -0.24
N LYS A 78 7.64 19.15 -0.29
CA LYS A 78 6.22 19.08 0.06
C LYS A 78 5.88 17.70 0.65
N PRO A 79 4.92 17.59 1.58
CA PRO A 79 4.36 16.31 1.94
C PRO A 79 3.52 15.75 0.77
N THR A 80 3.41 14.45 0.72
CA THR A 80 2.47 13.72 -0.13
C THR A 80 1.74 12.68 0.74
N ASN A 81 0.66 12.10 0.25
CA ASN A 81 -0.12 11.13 1.03
C ASN A 81 0.68 9.84 1.28
N VAL A 82 1.40 9.35 0.29
CA VAL A 82 2.17 8.12 0.33
C VAL A 82 3.46 8.24 -0.47
N LEU A 83 4.53 7.67 0.07
CA LEU A 83 5.79 7.44 -0.64
C LEU A 83 6.06 5.94 -0.69
N SER A 84 6.38 5.43 -1.88
CA SER A 84 6.79 4.05 -2.08
C SER A 84 8.24 4.02 -2.53
N PHE A 85 9.05 3.25 -1.82
CA PHE A 85 10.47 3.04 -2.13
C PHE A 85 10.71 1.55 -2.39
N PRO A 86 10.65 1.10 -3.65
CA PRO A 86 10.96 -0.28 -3.99
C PRO A 86 12.37 -0.64 -3.52
N ALA A 87 12.54 -1.81 -2.92
CA ALA A 87 13.85 -2.34 -2.59
C ALA A 87 14.67 -2.56 -3.87
N PRO A 88 15.98 -2.29 -3.85
CA PRO A 88 16.83 -2.65 -4.97
C PRO A 88 16.83 -4.18 -5.14
N PRO A 89 17.01 -4.67 -6.38
CA PRO A 89 17.14 -6.11 -6.59
C PRO A 89 18.33 -6.64 -5.75
N PRO A 90 18.18 -7.82 -5.16
CA PRO A 90 19.28 -8.41 -4.39
C PRO A 90 20.51 -8.60 -5.29
N PRO A 91 21.74 -8.47 -4.75
CA PRO A 91 22.94 -8.82 -5.46
C PRO A 91 22.88 -10.25 -6.01
N ALA A 92 23.42 -10.48 -7.20
CA ALA A 92 23.30 -11.77 -7.89
C ALA A 92 23.97 -12.95 -7.15
N ASP A 93 24.85 -12.66 -6.22
CA ASP A 93 25.57 -13.61 -5.35
C ASP A 93 24.85 -13.91 -4.04
N ILE A 94 23.76 -13.18 -3.73
CA ILE A 94 22.94 -13.45 -2.55
C ILE A 94 21.80 -14.38 -2.96
N VAL A 95 21.77 -15.54 -2.31
CA VAL A 95 20.68 -16.50 -2.40
C VAL A 95 19.91 -16.46 -1.10
N PHE A 96 18.66 -16.02 -1.17
CA PHE A 96 17.76 -16.10 -0.02
C PHE A 96 17.40 -17.57 0.24
N ALA A 97 17.31 -17.94 1.50
CA ALA A 97 16.77 -19.25 1.88
C ALA A 97 15.29 -19.32 1.42
N ASP A 98 14.78 -20.53 1.17
CA ASP A 98 13.42 -20.73 0.64
C ASP A 98 12.33 -20.16 1.56
N ASP A 99 12.61 -19.98 2.85
CA ASP A 99 11.74 -19.43 3.88
C ASP A 99 12.08 -18.00 4.28
N GLU A 100 13.15 -17.40 3.73
CA GLU A 100 13.54 -16.02 4.00
C GLU A 100 12.73 -15.05 3.13
N PRO A 101 11.98 -14.10 3.74
CA PRO A 101 11.16 -13.18 2.96
C PRO A 101 12.01 -12.21 2.12
N LEU A 102 11.68 -12.11 0.84
CA LEU A 102 12.27 -11.11 -0.06
C LEU A 102 11.71 -9.72 0.29
N PRO A 103 12.54 -8.74 0.67
CA PRO A 103 12.07 -7.39 0.90
C PRO A 103 11.61 -6.73 -0.41
N LEU A 104 10.38 -6.22 -0.41
CA LEU A 104 9.82 -5.48 -1.55
C LEU A 104 10.10 -3.99 -1.46
N GLY A 105 10.33 -3.47 -0.27
CA GLY A 105 10.57 -2.06 -0.02
C GLY A 105 9.64 -1.47 1.04
N ASP A 106 9.56 -0.15 1.07
CA ASP A 106 8.88 0.63 2.09
C ASP A 106 7.73 1.44 1.49
N VAL A 107 6.60 1.49 2.19
CA VAL A 107 5.47 2.38 1.90
C VAL A 107 5.23 3.26 3.12
N ILE A 108 5.31 4.57 2.94
CA ILE A 108 5.28 5.55 4.04
C ILE A 108 4.09 6.48 3.87
N PHE A 109 3.26 6.61 4.90
CA PHE A 109 2.01 7.41 4.89
C PHE A 109 2.14 8.68 5.71
N ALA A 110 1.67 9.80 5.12
CA ALA A 110 1.57 11.10 5.77
C ALA A 110 0.19 11.27 6.41
N LEU A 111 0.15 11.30 7.74
CA LEU A 111 -1.08 11.28 8.54
C LEU A 111 -2.07 12.40 8.17
N ASP A 112 -1.63 13.65 8.26
CA ASP A 112 -2.55 14.79 8.07
C ASP A 112 -2.96 14.95 6.62
N THR A 113 -2.11 14.57 5.68
CA THR A 113 -2.47 14.55 4.25
C THR A 113 -3.54 13.48 3.98
N VAL A 114 -3.39 12.28 4.52
CA VAL A 114 -4.39 11.21 4.39
C VAL A 114 -5.74 11.62 4.98
N ARG A 115 -5.72 12.24 6.17
CA ARG A 115 -6.94 12.76 6.81
C ARG A 115 -7.65 13.83 5.98
N ARG A 116 -6.89 14.82 5.50
CA ARG A 116 -7.42 15.93 4.70
C ARG A 116 -8.03 15.41 3.40
N GLU A 117 -7.33 14.54 2.68
CA GLU A 117 -7.84 13.97 1.44
C GLU A 117 -9.13 13.16 1.66
N ALA A 118 -9.20 12.36 2.71
CA ALA A 118 -10.42 11.62 3.05
C ALA A 118 -11.60 12.56 3.35
N ALA A 119 -11.35 13.64 4.08
CA ALA A 119 -12.37 14.66 4.37
C ALA A 119 -12.83 15.38 3.09
N ASP A 120 -11.90 15.75 2.22
CA ASP A 120 -12.21 16.42 0.93
C ASP A 120 -13.02 15.51 -0.01
N LEU A 121 -12.76 14.21 0.05
CA LEU A 121 -13.49 13.20 -0.72
C LEU A 121 -14.81 12.78 -0.05
N GLY A 122 -15.04 13.15 1.22
CA GLY A 122 -16.22 12.75 1.97
C GLY A 122 -16.30 11.25 2.26
N ILE A 123 -15.16 10.58 2.39
CA ILE A 123 -15.06 9.14 2.66
C ILE A 123 -14.40 8.85 4.02
N PRO A 124 -14.66 7.68 4.63
CA PRO A 124 -13.98 7.29 5.85
C PRO A 124 -12.46 7.25 5.68
N VAL A 125 -11.71 7.78 6.65
CA VAL A 125 -10.24 7.78 6.64
C VAL A 125 -9.68 6.36 6.46
N LYS A 126 -10.30 5.36 7.10
CA LYS A 126 -9.92 3.95 6.97
C LYS A 126 -10.00 3.46 5.51
N HIS A 127 -11.04 3.82 4.78
CA HIS A 127 -11.18 3.45 3.37
C HIS A 127 -10.12 4.13 2.51
N HIS A 128 -9.85 5.42 2.77
CA HIS A 128 -8.80 6.13 2.04
C HIS A 128 -7.42 5.54 2.34
N LEU A 129 -7.13 5.23 3.61
CA LEU A 129 -5.89 4.59 3.99
C LEU A 129 -5.73 3.20 3.33
N GLN A 130 -6.77 2.36 3.34
CA GLN A 130 -6.72 1.06 2.65
C GLN A 130 -6.44 1.20 1.16
N HIS A 131 -7.06 2.18 0.50
CA HIS A 131 -6.76 2.49 -0.89
C HIS A 131 -5.29 2.86 -1.08
N ARG A 132 -4.73 3.73 -0.23
CA ARG A 132 -3.32 4.12 -0.32
C ARG A 132 -2.36 2.98 0.01
N VAL A 133 -2.71 2.07 0.91
CA VAL A 133 -1.94 0.85 1.18
C VAL A 133 -1.87 -0.04 -0.05
N VAL A 134 -3.02 -0.35 -0.67
CA VAL A 134 -3.07 -1.13 -1.91
C VAL A 134 -2.25 -0.46 -3.01
N HIS A 135 -2.42 0.84 -3.22
CA HIS A 135 -1.68 1.64 -4.20
C HIS A 135 -0.16 1.55 -3.99
N GLY A 136 0.29 1.77 -2.76
CA GLY A 136 1.72 1.71 -2.41
C GLY A 136 2.31 0.32 -2.62
N LEU A 137 1.60 -0.73 -2.22
CA LEU A 137 2.03 -2.12 -2.44
C LEU A 137 2.12 -2.47 -3.93
N LEU A 138 1.18 -1.99 -4.75
CA LEU A 138 1.23 -2.19 -6.20
C LEU A 138 2.46 -1.52 -6.82
N HIS A 139 2.84 -0.32 -6.35
CA HIS A 139 4.08 0.32 -6.77
C HIS A 139 5.32 -0.49 -6.41
N LEU A 140 5.37 -1.11 -5.21
CA LEU A 140 6.48 -2.00 -4.84
C LEU A 140 6.58 -3.22 -5.75
N LEU A 141 5.47 -3.65 -6.34
CA LEU A 141 5.40 -4.76 -7.30
C LEU A 141 5.67 -4.34 -8.76
N GLY A 142 6.00 -3.07 -8.98
CA GLY A 142 6.35 -2.55 -10.29
C GLY A 142 5.19 -2.01 -11.13
N HIS A 143 3.96 -1.94 -10.57
CA HIS A 143 2.86 -1.25 -11.23
C HIS A 143 3.08 0.26 -11.20
N ASP A 144 2.76 0.92 -12.30
CA ASP A 144 2.95 2.37 -12.44
C ASP A 144 1.74 2.99 -13.14
N HIS A 145 1.70 4.32 -13.20
CA HIS A 145 0.65 5.12 -13.83
C HIS A 145 1.23 6.28 -14.66
N MET A 146 2.41 6.05 -15.25
CA MET A 146 3.09 7.06 -16.06
C MET A 146 2.45 7.24 -17.43
N THR A 147 1.80 6.21 -17.96
CA THR A 147 1.02 6.26 -19.19
C THR A 147 -0.47 6.02 -18.89
N GLU A 148 -1.35 6.50 -19.79
CA GLU A 148 -2.79 6.32 -19.61
C GLU A 148 -3.21 4.83 -19.55
N PRO A 149 -2.70 3.91 -20.41
CA PRO A 149 -3.00 2.48 -20.27
C PRO A 149 -2.52 1.86 -18.95
N GLU A 150 -1.37 2.28 -18.45
CA GLU A 150 -0.84 1.83 -17.15
C GLU A 150 -1.72 2.33 -16.00
N ALA A 151 -2.12 3.60 -16.03
CA ALA A 151 -3.02 4.19 -15.05
C ALA A 151 -4.35 3.44 -15.00
N GLU A 152 -5.00 3.22 -16.14
CA GLU A 152 -6.27 2.47 -16.22
C GLU A 152 -6.14 1.03 -15.72
N ALA A 153 -5.03 0.36 -16.02
CA ALA A 153 -4.79 -1.01 -15.57
C ALA A 153 -4.59 -1.06 -14.05
N MET A 154 -3.85 -0.12 -13.49
CA MET A 154 -3.60 -0.01 -12.05
C MET A 154 -4.89 0.36 -11.30
N GLU A 155 -5.67 1.32 -11.78
CA GLU A 155 -6.95 1.73 -11.19
C GLU A 155 -7.96 0.58 -11.14
N ARG A 156 -8.07 -0.19 -12.22
CA ARG A 156 -8.92 -1.41 -12.25
C ARG A 156 -8.47 -2.44 -11.23
N LEU A 157 -7.17 -2.65 -11.10
CA LEU A 157 -6.62 -3.60 -10.16
C LEU A 157 -6.84 -3.14 -8.71
N GLU A 158 -6.66 -1.85 -8.43
CA GLU A 158 -6.98 -1.25 -7.13
C GLU A 158 -8.46 -1.44 -6.78
N ALA A 159 -9.37 -1.11 -7.70
CA ALA A 159 -10.81 -1.27 -7.50
C ALA A 159 -11.20 -2.73 -7.22
N ASP A 160 -10.63 -3.69 -7.96
CA ASP A 160 -10.87 -5.11 -7.76
C ASP A 160 -10.39 -5.61 -6.39
N ILE A 161 -9.22 -5.15 -5.93
CA ILE A 161 -8.67 -5.51 -4.62
C ILE A 161 -9.51 -4.89 -3.51
N LEU A 162 -9.84 -3.60 -3.63
CA LEU A 162 -10.64 -2.86 -2.66
C LEU A 162 -12.06 -3.43 -2.52
N ALA A 163 -12.66 -3.91 -3.59
CA ALA A 163 -13.97 -4.57 -3.54
C ALA A 163 -13.96 -5.80 -2.62
N ARG A 164 -12.86 -6.55 -2.55
CA ARG A 164 -12.69 -7.68 -1.64
C ARG A 164 -12.63 -7.24 -0.16
N LEU A 165 -12.26 -6.00 0.09
CA LEU A 165 -12.19 -5.40 1.42
C LEU A 165 -13.50 -4.68 1.83
N GLY A 166 -14.50 -4.68 0.95
CA GLY A 166 -15.74 -3.92 1.16
C GLY A 166 -15.56 -2.40 1.05
N VAL A 167 -14.47 -1.96 0.43
CA VAL A 167 -14.21 -0.53 0.16
C VAL A 167 -14.78 -0.18 -1.21
N PRO A 168 -15.63 0.88 -1.31
CA PRO A 168 -16.18 1.34 -2.58
C PRO A 168 -15.08 1.68 -3.59
N ASP A 169 -15.38 1.49 -4.88
CA ASP A 169 -14.48 1.85 -5.97
C ASP A 169 -14.16 3.36 -5.91
N PRO A 170 -12.89 3.74 -5.69
CA PRO A 170 -12.51 5.15 -5.59
C PRO A 170 -12.56 5.89 -6.94
N TYR A 171 -12.68 5.16 -8.04
CA TYR A 171 -12.72 5.67 -9.41
C TYR A 171 -14.12 5.65 -10.01
N ALA A 172 -15.12 5.14 -9.27
CA ALA A 172 -16.51 5.20 -9.72
C ALA A 172 -16.94 6.65 -9.93
N GLU A 173 -17.50 6.96 -11.10
CA GLU A 173 -18.12 8.26 -11.33
C GLU A 173 -19.24 8.45 -10.29
N SER A 174 -19.20 9.56 -9.55
CA SER A 174 -20.30 9.93 -8.67
C SER A 174 -21.55 10.05 -9.53
N GLU A 175 -22.56 9.22 -9.29
CA GLU A 175 -23.85 9.36 -9.95
C GLU A 175 -24.33 10.81 -9.78
N PRO A 176 -24.76 11.47 -10.87
CA PRO A 176 -25.37 12.80 -10.72
C PRO A 176 -26.59 12.68 -9.79
N PRO A 177 -26.85 13.68 -8.96
CA PRO A 177 -28.01 13.65 -8.07
C PRO A 177 -29.28 13.42 -8.89
N PRO A 178 -30.23 12.61 -8.38
CA PRO A 178 -31.47 12.34 -9.09
C PRO A 178 -32.20 13.67 -9.39
N PRO A 179 -32.90 13.77 -10.55
CA PRO A 179 -33.59 14.97 -10.96
C PRO A 179 -34.70 15.41 -10.00
#